data_6f0f4526510f91a4805d1b619a802c43
#
_entry.id   6f0f4526510f91a4805d1b619a802c43
#
_cell.length_a   1.000
_cell.length_b   1.000
_cell.length_c   1.000
_cell.angle_alpha   90.00
_cell.angle_beta   90.00
_cell.angle_gamma   90.00
#
_symmetry.space_group_name_H-M   'P 1'
#
loop_
_entity.id
_entity.type
_entity.pdbx_description
1 polymer ?
#
loop_
_entity_poly.entity_id
_entity_poly.type
_entity_poly.pdbx_seq_one_letter_code
_entity_poly.pdbx_strand_id
1 'polypeptide(L)'
;MLRQKPMYTYQMAQEVDRLTQGVLTYNTMYLAVYRLQEGGYIQETEKRIEDGRARIYMDITSAGQEYYEKLRDEYRIFITALEKLMMQDGALYPEETKDV
;
A
#
# COMPACT_ATOMS: atom_id res chain seq x y z
N MET A 1 1.48 -3.37 7.69
CA MET A 1 2.00 -2.71 8.91
C MET A 1 0.96 -2.62 10.02
N LEU A 2 -0.13 -1.94 9.82
CA LEU A 2 -1.17 -1.80 10.86
C LEU A 2 -1.88 -3.10 11.23
N ARG A 3 -1.82 -4.11 10.38
CA ARG A 3 -2.33 -5.44 10.71
C ARG A 3 -1.52 -6.13 11.80
N GLN A 4 -0.29 -5.69 12.01
CA GLN A 4 0.60 -6.27 13.01
C GLN A 4 0.65 -5.48 14.30
N LYS A 5 0.64 -4.15 14.19
CA LYS A 5 0.67 -3.27 15.37
C LYS A 5 0.22 -1.86 15.00
N PRO A 6 -0.30 -1.09 15.97
CA PRO A 6 -0.57 0.33 15.75
C PRO A 6 0.72 1.10 15.48
N MET A 7 0.64 2.09 14.61
CA MET A 7 1.75 2.97 14.27
C MET A 7 1.25 4.40 14.07
N TYR A 8 2.11 5.37 14.32
CA TYR A 8 1.82 6.74 13.93
C TYR A 8 2.31 6.99 12.49
N THR A 9 1.76 8.03 11.84
CA THR A 9 1.93 8.23 10.39
C THR A 9 3.39 8.32 9.96
N TYR A 10 4.19 9.10 10.68
CA TYR A 10 5.61 9.24 10.33
C TYR A 10 6.35 7.91 10.44
N GLN A 11 6.03 7.11 11.45
CA GLN A 11 6.62 5.78 11.62
C GLN A 11 6.29 4.87 10.42
N MET A 12 5.02 4.90 9.98
CA MET A 12 4.63 4.14 8.79
C MET A 12 5.39 4.60 7.56
N ALA A 13 5.55 5.90 7.39
CA ALA A 13 6.28 6.46 6.25
C ALA A 13 7.74 6.05 6.25
N GLN A 14 8.39 6.06 7.42
CA GLN A 14 9.77 5.58 7.55
C GLN A 14 9.90 4.10 7.19
N GLU A 15 8.96 3.27 7.67
CA GLU A 15 9.00 1.83 7.41
C GLU A 15 8.78 1.54 5.92
N VAL A 16 7.86 2.23 5.28
CA VAL A 16 7.62 2.05 3.84
C VAL A 16 8.83 2.49 3.03
N ASP A 17 9.45 3.61 3.39
CA ASP A 17 10.68 4.06 2.73
C ASP A 17 11.77 3.01 2.86
N ARG A 18 11.97 2.48 4.06
CA ARG A 18 12.97 1.45 4.33
C ARG A 18 12.71 0.16 3.54
N LEU A 19 11.46 -0.32 3.59
CA LEU A 19 11.09 -1.58 2.96
C LEU A 19 11.08 -1.52 1.44
N THR A 20 10.82 -0.35 0.87
CA THR A 20 10.76 -0.16 -0.58
C THR A 20 12.01 0.52 -1.13
N GLN A 21 13.00 0.79 -0.29
CA GLN A 21 14.25 1.46 -0.67
C GLN A 21 13.99 2.80 -1.37
N GLY A 22 13.07 3.56 -0.83
CA GLY A 22 12.75 4.90 -1.31
C GLY A 22 11.82 4.96 -2.52
N VAL A 23 11.31 3.83 -2.99
CA VAL A 23 10.39 3.80 -4.14
C VAL A 23 9.08 4.52 -3.81
N LEU A 24 8.56 4.33 -2.59
CA LEU A 24 7.37 5.03 -2.14
C LEU A 24 7.76 6.21 -1.24
N THR A 25 7.26 7.40 -1.56
CA THR A 25 7.63 8.63 -0.88
C THR A 25 6.78 8.91 0.34
N TYR A 26 7.26 9.77 1.23
CA TYR A 26 6.50 10.23 2.39
C TYR A 26 5.19 10.89 2.00
N ASN A 27 5.20 11.74 0.97
CA ASN A 27 3.97 12.42 0.51
C ASN A 27 2.92 11.42 0.06
N THR A 28 3.31 10.39 -0.67
CA THR A 28 2.41 9.32 -1.08
C THR A 28 1.82 8.60 0.13
N MET A 29 2.63 8.33 1.14
CA MET A 29 2.17 7.67 2.36
C MET A 29 1.19 8.53 3.16
N TYR A 30 1.47 9.82 3.32
CA TYR A 30 0.56 10.71 4.05
C TYR A 30 -0.81 10.80 3.35
N LEU A 31 -0.82 10.88 2.03
CA LEU A 31 -2.06 10.91 1.26
C LEU A 31 -2.83 9.59 1.40
N ALA A 32 -2.13 8.46 1.34
CA ALA A 32 -2.75 7.15 1.51
C ALA A 32 -3.37 7.00 2.90
N VAL A 33 -2.65 7.39 3.95
CA VAL A 33 -3.15 7.35 5.33
C VAL A 33 -4.41 8.20 5.47
N TYR A 34 -4.38 9.42 4.94
CA TYR A 34 -5.54 10.31 4.99
C TYR A 34 -6.77 9.68 4.32
N ARG A 35 -6.60 9.11 3.13
CA ARG A 35 -7.69 8.48 2.39
C ARG A 35 -8.24 7.24 3.11
N LEU A 36 -7.37 6.44 3.68
CA LEU A 36 -7.79 5.27 4.44
C LEU A 36 -8.56 5.66 5.71
N GLN A 37 -8.13 6.72 6.36
CA GLN A 37 -8.82 7.25 7.54
C GLN A 37 -10.20 7.78 7.18
N GLU A 38 -10.32 8.55 6.10
CA GLU A 38 -11.60 9.05 5.63
C GLU A 38 -12.57 7.92 5.26
N GLY A 39 -12.06 6.85 4.69
CA GLY A 39 -12.87 5.68 4.34
C GLY A 39 -13.26 4.80 5.52
N GLY A 40 -12.75 5.09 6.72
CA GLY A 40 -13.04 4.28 7.90
C GLY A 40 -12.25 2.98 7.97
N TYR A 41 -11.20 2.84 7.18
CA TYR A 41 -10.37 1.63 7.16
C TYR A 41 -9.28 1.62 8.20
N ILE A 42 -8.87 2.78 8.66
CA ILE A 42 -7.96 2.97 9.79
C ILE A 42 -8.56 4.04 10.70
N GLN A 43 -8.17 4.01 11.97
CA GLN A 43 -8.67 4.96 12.96
C GLN A 43 -7.59 5.33 13.96
N GLU A 44 -7.74 6.50 14.58
CA GLU A 44 -6.88 6.92 15.68
C GLU A 44 -7.26 6.12 16.92
N THR A 45 -6.27 5.55 17.58
CA THR A 45 -6.50 4.74 18.77
C THR A 45 -5.90 5.34 20.02
N GLU A 46 -4.78 6.06 19.90
CA GLU A 46 -4.05 6.54 21.06
C GLU A 46 -3.21 7.75 20.69
N LYS A 47 -3.15 8.71 21.62
CA LYS A 47 -2.24 9.84 21.53
C LYS A 47 -1.18 9.67 22.61
N ARG A 48 0.10 9.64 22.21
CA ARG A 48 1.22 9.54 23.13
C ARG A 48 2.12 10.76 22.98
N ILE A 49 2.76 11.13 24.09
CA ILE A 49 3.81 12.14 24.05
C ILE A 49 5.13 11.40 24.20
N GLU A 50 5.92 11.41 23.15
CA GLU A 50 7.22 10.74 23.10
C GLU A 50 8.28 11.74 22.65
N ASP A 51 9.38 11.83 23.39
CA ASP A 51 10.48 12.76 23.11
C ASP A 51 9.98 14.21 22.94
N GLY A 52 9.01 14.63 23.76
CA GLY A 52 8.42 15.96 23.72
C GLY A 52 7.48 16.21 22.53
N ARG A 53 7.15 15.20 21.77
CA ARG A 53 6.24 15.30 20.62
C ARG A 53 4.98 14.50 20.82
N ALA A 54 3.85 15.09 20.44
CA ALA A 54 2.59 14.35 20.41
C ALA A 54 2.54 13.46 19.16
N ARG A 55 2.24 12.18 19.37
CA ARG A 55 2.12 11.19 18.29
C ARG A 55 0.76 10.53 18.36
N ILE A 56 0.05 10.55 17.26
CA ILE A 56 -1.27 9.92 17.16
C ILE A 56 -1.09 8.58 16.49
N TYR A 57 -1.37 7.53 17.25
CA TYR A 57 -1.26 6.16 16.73
C TYR A 57 -2.53 5.79 15.99
N MET A 58 -2.34 5.08 14.89
CA MET A 58 -3.40 4.58 14.03
C MET A 58 -3.46 3.07 14.13
N ASP A 59 -4.64 2.52 13.96
CA ASP A 59 -4.84 1.07 13.89
C ASP A 59 -5.83 0.76 12.78
N ILE A 60 -5.79 -0.48 12.30
CA ILE A 60 -6.69 -0.93 11.26
C ILE A 60 -8.06 -1.27 11.88
N THR A 61 -9.14 -0.92 11.19
CA THR A 61 -10.49 -1.29 11.59
C THR A 61 -10.87 -2.65 10.99
N SER A 62 -12.01 -3.22 11.44
CA SER A 62 -12.54 -4.43 10.82
C SER A 62 -12.82 -4.23 9.33
N ALA A 63 -13.39 -3.08 8.96
CA ALA A 63 -13.60 -2.73 7.56
C ALA A 63 -12.28 -2.63 6.79
N GLY A 64 -11.25 -2.09 7.43
CA GLY A 64 -9.91 -2.02 6.83
C GLY A 64 -9.30 -3.38 6.60
N GLN A 65 -9.49 -4.31 7.54
CA GLN A 65 -9.01 -5.68 7.40
C GLN A 65 -9.64 -6.39 6.20
N GLU A 66 -10.95 -6.27 6.05
CA GLU A 66 -11.67 -6.83 4.90
C GLU A 66 -11.22 -6.19 3.59
N TYR A 67 -11.06 -4.88 3.59
CA TYR A 67 -10.61 -4.13 2.42
C TYR A 67 -9.20 -4.56 2.01
N TYR A 68 -8.31 -4.74 2.98
CA TYR A 68 -6.96 -5.23 2.70
C TYR A 68 -6.97 -6.60 2.02
N GLU A 69 -7.77 -7.52 2.53
CA GLU A 69 -7.84 -8.87 1.96
C GLU A 69 -8.34 -8.83 0.51
N LYS A 70 -9.37 -8.02 0.25
CA LYS A 70 -9.89 -7.82 -1.10
C LYS A 70 -8.84 -7.25 -2.04
N LEU A 71 -8.14 -6.20 -1.62
CA LEU A 71 -7.09 -5.57 -2.42
C LEU A 71 -5.93 -6.52 -2.68
N ARG A 72 -5.55 -7.30 -1.67
CA ARG A 72 -4.48 -8.29 -1.83
C ARG A 72 -4.83 -9.31 -2.90
N ASP A 73 -6.07 -9.80 -2.89
CA ASP A 73 -6.51 -10.80 -3.87
C ASP A 73 -6.60 -10.19 -5.27
N GLU A 74 -7.15 -9.00 -5.40
CA GLU A 74 -7.20 -8.27 -6.66
C GLU A 74 -5.80 -8.01 -7.21
N TYR A 75 -4.88 -7.61 -6.35
CA TYR A 75 -3.49 -7.36 -6.73
C TYR A 75 -2.81 -8.62 -7.24
N ARG A 76 -3.02 -9.76 -6.58
CA ARG A 76 -2.44 -11.04 -7.02
C ARG A 76 -2.93 -11.44 -8.41
N ILE A 77 -4.22 -11.26 -8.67
CA ILE A 77 -4.80 -11.54 -10.00
C ILE A 77 -4.17 -10.63 -11.04
N PHE A 78 -4.08 -9.34 -10.74
CA PHE A 78 -3.49 -8.35 -11.64
C PHE A 78 -2.02 -8.66 -11.95
N ILE A 79 -1.23 -8.92 -10.93
CA ILE A 79 0.21 -9.20 -11.10
C ILE A 79 0.42 -10.49 -11.88
N THR A 80 -0.36 -11.53 -11.63
CA THR A 80 -0.26 -12.79 -12.37
C THR A 80 -0.57 -12.58 -13.85
N ALA A 81 -1.60 -11.80 -14.17
CA ALA A 81 -1.94 -11.48 -15.55
C ALA A 81 -0.84 -10.67 -16.22
N LEU A 82 -0.31 -9.67 -15.51
CA LEU A 82 0.76 -8.82 -16.03
C LEU A 82 2.04 -9.61 -16.29
N GLU A 83 2.40 -10.51 -15.38
CA GLU A 83 3.57 -11.38 -15.55
C GLU A 83 3.45 -12.26 -16.79
N LYS A 84 2.26 -12.80 -17.05
CA LYS A 84 2.03 -13.58 -18.28
C LYS A 84 2.27 -12.75 -19.53
N LEU A 85 1.80 -11.50 -19.55
CA LEU A 85 2.05 -10.61 -20.66
C LEU A 85 3.54 -10.33 -20.85
N MET A 86 4.24 -10.07 -19.76
CA MET A 86 5.66 -9.76 -19.81
C MET A 86 6.50 -10.96 -20.26
N MET A 87 6.15 -12.16 -19.81
CA MET A 87 6.87 -13.38 -20.20
C MET A 87 6.60 -13.82 -21.63
N GLN A 88 5.50 -13.35 -22.22
CA GLN A 88 5.14 -13.67 -23.61
C GLN A 88 5.45 -12.52 -24.58
N ASP A 89 6.23 -11.56 -24.15
CA ASP A 89 6.46 -10.33 -24.90
C ASP A 89 6.78 -10.57 -26.37
N GLY A 90 7.74 -11.32 -26.73
CA GLY A 90 8.08 -11.57 -28.13
C GLY A 90 7.09 -12.47 -28.87
N ALA A 91 6.10 -13.05 -28.21
CA ALA A 91 5.17 -14.01 -28.80
C ALA A 91 3.71 -13.57 -28.79
N LEU A 92 3.43 -12.34 -28.31
CA LEU A 92 2.05 -11.84 -28.20
C LEU A 92 1.42 -11.62 -29.55
N TYR A 93 2.19 -11.20 -30.55
CA TYR A 93 1.69 -10.91 -31.88
C TYR A 93 2.52 -11.63 -32.94
N PRO A 94 1.88 -12.14 -34.00
CA PRO A 94 2.61 -12.71 -35.12
C PRO A 94 3.50 -11.65 -35.81
N GLU A 95 4.60 -12.08 -36.41
CA GLU A 95 5.53 -11.16 -37.05
C GLU A 95 4.89 -10.33 -38.16
N GLU A 96 3.95 -10.89 -38.92
CA GLU A 96 3.28 -10.17 -39.98
C GLU A 96 2.54 -8.91 -39.49
N THR A 97 2.23 -8.79 -38.22
CA THR A 97 1.61 -7.59 -37.68
C THR A 97 2.56 -6.42 -37.58
N LYS A 98 3.86 -6.67 -37.64
CA LYS A 98 4.88 -5.63 -37.57
C LYS A 98 5.01 -4.82 -38.85
N ASP A 99 4.46 -5.31 -39.92
CA ASP A 99 4.56 -4.68 -41.24
C ASP A 99 3.51 -3.59 -41.43
N VAL A 100 2.68 -3.37 -40.48
CA VAL A 100 1.63 -2.37 -40.53
C VAL A 100 2.15 -0.96 -40.37
#